data_9910857fd2a82955dea72eae8d2f03c5
#
_entry.id   9910857fd2a82955dea72eae8d2f03c5
#
_cell.length_a   1.000
_cell.length_b   1.000
_cell.length_c   1.000
_cell.angle_alpha   90.00
_cell.angle_beta   90.00
_cell.angle_gamma   90.00
#
_symmetry.space_group_name_H-M   'P 1'
#
loop_
_entity.id
_entity.type
_entity.pdbx_description
1 polymer ?
#
loop_
_entity_poly.entity_id
_entity_poly.type
_entity_poly.pdbx_seq_one_letter_code
_entity_poly.pdbx_strand_id
1 'polypeptide(L)'
;MAETAERLRRSLAALRLERGGPAGRPRRRRWVWAAAGVALLVLVAGGVRLRHGRAAAVEVAQASVPEAGPGGEASVPILSGAGYVVSADRYIAIGVRVAGRIDRYMVEEGDHVQAGDPLVQLDPRDYEAAVRHAEANLRQARATAALRETQLGRAGKLARSGVISRDDLDLRAAEAETARAAVGQAEAELAQARLALEYTTLRAPRRGVILAKLKEVGEIAVPGGFAGSGDLIRMANLDDLRGQVDVTESELAKVHMGQRAEAVPDAYPDRRYRARVVKRYPQVDRQKGTLRVEVQIEEPDDFLWPDMSARITFLEPLEGSAGRAGVLVPRAAVRGEPGAAFAWVVAEGRARRIALALGRDFGDQVQVTAGLAGGEAVVVGDPPPLRDGQPVTVAGAR
;
A
#
# COMPACT_ATOMS: atom_id res chain seq x y z
N MET A 1 85.69 1.87 55.09
CA MET A 1 86.11 1.23 53.83
C MET A 1 87.15 0.12 54.07
N ALA A 2 87.10 -0.61 55.18
CA ALA A 2 88.04 -1.69 55.47
C ALA A 2 87.36 -3.06 55.75
N GLU A 3 86.02 -3.09 55.70
CA GLU A 3 85.29 -4.30 56.09
C GLU A 3 84.77 -5.16 54.91
N THR A 4 84.87 -4.60 53.71
CA THR A 4 84.39 -5.29 52.47
C THR A 4 85.50 -6.12 51.80
N ALA A 5 86.75 -5.86 52.11
CA ALA A 5 87.89 -6.55 51.53
C ALA A 5 88.20 -7.90 52.25
N GLU A 6 87.79 -8.08 53.47
CA GLU A 6 88.06 -9.27 54.28
C GLU A 6 87.07 -10.40 54.02
N ARG A 7 85.84 -10.17 53.52
CA ARG A 7 84.86 -11.18 53.11
C ARG A 7 85.24 -11.85 51.79
N LEU A 8 85.96 -11.17 50.90
CA LEU A 8 86.25 -11.74 49.58
C LEU A 8 87.43 -12.71 49.62
N ARG A 9 88.31 -12.67 50.70
CA ARG A 9 89.46 -13.56 50.81
C ARG A 9 89.15 -14.93 51.43
N ARG A 10 88.01 -15.08 52.08
CA ARG A 10 87.64 -16.38 52.68
C ARG A 10 86.88 -17.32 51.74
N SER A 11 86.40 -16.84 50.59
CA SER A 11 85.70 -17.63 49.58
C SER A 11 86.61 -18.27 48.51
N LEU A 12 87.91 -17.94 48.48
CA LEU A 12 88.86 -18.48 47.48
C LEU A 12 89.72 -19.64 47.95
N ALA A 13 89.54 -20.11 49.18
CA ALA A 13 90.36 -21.20 49.76
C ALA A 13 89.77 -22.61 49.65
N ALA A 14 88.63 -22.78 49.02
CA ALA A 14 87.88 -24.05 48.95
C ALA A 14 87.88 -24.75 47.57
N LEU A 15 88.85 -24.39 46.68
CA LEU A 15 88.97 -25.11 45.41
C LEU A 15 90.32 -25.85 45.38
N ARG A 16 90.32 -27.04 45.96
CA ARG A 16 91.42 -28.01 45.79
C ARG A 16 90.93 -29.17 44.94
N LEU A 17 91.58 -29.30 43.80
CA LEU A 17 91.37 -30.34 42.82
C LEU A 17 91.86 -31.68 43.32
N GLU A 18 91.02 -32.73 43.18
CA GLU A 18 91.50 -34.10 43.12
C GLU A 18 91.24 -34.71 41.75
N ARG A 19 92.35 -35.25 41.18
CA ARG A 19 92.35 -36.04 39.93
C ARG A 19 92.06 -37.50 40.23
N GLY A 20 91.20 -38.12 39.54
CA GLY A 20 90.97 -39.54 39.55
C GLY A 20 90.35 -40.03 38.22
N GLY A 21 91.02 -40.91 37.58
CA GLY A 21 91.05 -41.45 36.25
C GLY A 21 89.87 -42.16 35.63
N PRO A 22 90.02 -42.82 34.46
CA PRO A 22 89.03 -42.93 33.40
C PRO A 22 88.18 -44.20 33.48
N ALA A 23 86.82 -44.11 33.13
CA ALA A 23 86.06 -45.27 32.71
C ALA A 23 84.72 -44.87 32.00
N GLY A 24 84.52 -45.45 30.89
CA GLY A 24 83.20 -45.85 30.40
C GLY A 24 82.40 -44.90 29.50
N ARG A 25 82.38 -45.09 28.20
CA ARG A 25 81.50 -44.49 27.28
C ARG A 25 80.07 -45.07 27.46
N PRO A 26 79.00 -44.28 27.69
CA PRO A 26 77.62 -44.77 27.54
C PRO A 26 76.99 -44.38 26.21
N ARG A 27 76.36 -45.29 25.60
CA ARG A 27 75.52 -45.34 24.40
C ARG A 27 74.27 -44.43 24.42
N ARG A 28 74.26 -43.31 25.20
CA ARG A 28 73.11 -42.44 25.41
C ARG A 28 72.84 -41.40 24.35
N ARG A 29 73.72 -41.19 23.39
CA ARG A 29 73.62 -40.12 22.40
C ARG A 29 72.60 -40.34 21.32
N ARG A 30 72.19 -41.57 21.06
CA ARG A 30 71.11 -41.93 20.05
C ARG A 30 69.70 -41.67 20.56
N TRP A 31 69.49 -41.81 21.85
CA TRP A 31 68.15 -41.56 22.47
C TRP A 31 67.83 -40.08 22.59
N VAL A 32 68.80 -39.22 22.74
CA VAL A 32 68.59 -37.76 22.82
C VAL A 32 68.13 -37.20 21.45
N TRP A 33 68.73 -37.74 20.37
CA TRP A 33 68.28 -37.36 19.02
C TRP A 33 66.93 -37.96 18.66
N ALA A 34 66.59 -39.12 19.12
CA ALA A 34 65.26 -39.70 18.99
C ALA A 34 64.21 -38.93 19.76
N ALA A 35 64.50 -38.53 21.00
CA ALA A 35 63.61 -37.67 21.82
C ALA A 35 63.42 -36.26 21.20
N ALA A 36 64.50 -35.67 20.68
CA ALA A 36 64.41 -34.39 19.99
C ALA A 36 63.59 -34.48 18.71
N GLY A 37 63.70 -35.58 17.93
CA GLY A 37 62.89 -35.83 16.75
C GLY A 37 61.36 -36.01 17.07
N VAL A 38 61.05 -36.70 18.14
CA VAL A 38 59.66 -36.86 18.61
C VAL A 38 59.08 -35.53 19.13
N ALA A 39 59.91 -34.76 19.88
CA ALA A 39 59.50 -33.44 20.36
C ALA A 39 59.24 -32.46 19.20
N LEU A 40 60.10 -32.49 18.15
CA LEU A 40 59.90 -31.68 16.95
C LEU A 40 58.65 -32.14 16.17
N LEU A 41 58.39 -33.45 16.07
CA LEU A 41 57.19 -34.00 15.44
C LEU A 41 55.91 -33.62 16.21
N VAL A 42 55.95 -33.66 17.57
CA VAL A 42 54.83 -33.20 18.41
C VAL A 42 54.65 -31.68 18.29
N LEU A 43 55.70 -30.88 18.23
CA LEU A 43 55.62 -29.44 18.00
C LEU A 43 55.11 -29.10 16.62
N VAL A 44 55.53 -29.80 15.57
CA VAL A 44 55.01 -29.63 14.21
C VAL A 44 53.58 -30.10 14.12
N ALA A 45 53.23 -31.25 14.69
CA ALA A 45 51.84 -31.75 14.74
C ALA A 45 50.92 -30.85 15.58
N GLY A 46 51.44 -30.32 16.72
CA GLY A 46 50.76 -29.34 17.55
C GLY A 46 50.57 -28.00 16.81
N GLY A 47 51.60 -27.51 16.13
CA GLY A 47 51.55 -26.31 15.30
C GLY A 47 50.62 -26.40 14.12
N VAL A 48 50.58 -27.57 13.46
CA VAL A 48 49.63 -27.88 12.39
C VAL A 48 48.20 -27.96 12.95
N ARG A 49 47.97 -28.60 14.10
CA ARG A 49 46.64 -28.62 14.75
C ARG A 49 46.19 -27.24 15.24
N LEU A 50 47.08 -26.43 15.80
CA LEU A 50 46.78 -25.04 16.20
C LEU A 50 46.49 -24.13 15.00
N ARG A 51 47.13 -24.40 13.85
CA ARG A 51 46.94 -23.64 12.62
C ARG A 51 45.65 -24.05 11.88
N HIS A 52 45.20 -25.31 12.01
CA HIS A 52 43.95 -25.84 11.44
C HIS A 52 42.74 -25.72 12.39
N GLY A 53 42.93 -25.34 13.65
CA GLY A 53 41.89 -25.30 14.68
C GLY A 53 41.38 -23.91 15.04
N ARG A 54 41.83 -22.82 14.40
CA ARG A 54 41.22 -21.52 14.62
C ARG A 54 39.96 -21.42 13.77
N ALA A 55 38.81 -21.49 14.43
CA ALA A 55 37.53 -21.20 13.80
C ALA A 55 37.56 -19.78 13.22
N ALA A 56 37.29 -19.66 11.93
CA ALA A 56 37.19 -18.36 11.26
C ALA A 56 35.90 -17.67 11.71
N ALA A 57 36.02 -16.43 12.16
CA ALA A 57 34.83 -15.63 12.45
C ALA A 57 34.18 -15.22 11.12
N VAL A 58 32.88 -15.52 10.97
CA VAL A 58 32.10 -15.22 9.77
C VAL A 58 30.78 -14.55 10.15
N GLU A 59 30.40 -13.55 9.39
CA GLU A 59 29.04 -13.00 9.46
C GLU A 59 28.11 -13.88 8.63
N VAL A 60 26.89 -14.12 9.13
CA VAL A 60 25.91 -14.95 8.43
C VAL A 60 24.59 -14.19 8.27
N ALA A 61 23.93 -14.45 7.17
CA ALA A 61 22.53 -14.10 6.94
C ALA A 61 21.73 -15.39 6.72
N GLN A 62 20.45 -15.38 7.04
CA GLN A 62 19.59 -16.52 6.75
C GLN A 62 19.10 -16.46 5.30
N ALA A 63 19.19 -17.58 4.62
CA ALA A 63 18.55 -17.78 3.33
C ALA A 63 17.03 -17.82 3.52
N SER A 64 16.31 -16.79 3.04
CA SER A 64 14.87 -16.67 3.24
C SER A 64 14.10 -17.37 2.12
N VAL A 65 13.10 -18.14 2.52
CA VAL A 65 12.07 -18.60 1.58
C VAL A 65 11.05 -17.49 1.50
N PRO A 66 10.77 -16.93 0.32
CA PRO A 66 9.71 -15.95 0.17
C PRO A 66 8.39 -16.56 0.65
N GLU A 67 7.72 -15.89 1.58
CA GLU A 67 6.39 -16.33 2.00
C GLU A 67 5.47 -16.28 0.77
N ALA A 68 4.83 -17.40 0.49
CA ALA A 68 3.72 -17.42 -0.46
C ALA A 68 2.63 -16.55 0.15
N GLY A 69 2.39 -15.38 -0.42
CA GLY A 69 1.28 -14.52 -0.05
C GLY A 69 -0.05 -15.29 -0.18
N PRO A 70 -1.14 -14.78 0.38
CA PRO A 70 -2.47 -15.39 0.26
C PRO A 70 -2.86 -15.46 -1.22
N GLY A 71 -2.55 -16.58 -1.88
CA GLY A 71 -2.71 -16.80 -3.32
C GLY A 71 -1.70 -17.79 -3.90
N GLY A 72 -0.76 -18.31 -3.07
CA GLY A 72 0.12 -19.43 -3.44
C GLY A 72 1.28 -19.11 -4.39
N GLU A 73 1.43 -17.87 -4.87
CA GLU A 73 2.57 -17.45 -5.67
C GLU A 73 3.56 -16.65 -4.84
N ALA A 74 4.79 -17.12 -4.77
CA ALA A 74 5.85 -16.40 -4.09
C ALA A 74 6.13 -15.08 -4.82
N SER A 75 6.16 -13.98 -4.06
CA SER A 75 6.48 -12.66 -4.58
C SER A 75 7.53 -11.98 -3.71
N VAL A 76 8.31 -11.09 -4.31
CA VAL A 76 9.38 -10.36 -3.62
C VAL A 76 9.00 -8.89 -3.55
N PRO A 77 9.14 -8.25 -2.39
CA PRO A 77 9.01 -6.80 -2.29
C PRO A 77 10.15 -6.11 -3.03
N ILE A 78 9.81 -5.27 -4.01
CA ILE A 78 10.79 -4.53 -4.81
C ILE A 78 10.85 -3.05 -4.47
N LEU A 79 9.77 -2.52 -3.91
CA LEU A 79 9.64 -1.11 -3.53
C LEU A 79 8.58 -0.96 -2.46
N SER A 80 8.84 -0.16 -1.44
CA SER A 80 7.87 0.22 -0.42
C SER A 80 7.80 1.73 -0.30
N GLY A 81 6.60 2.28 -0.18
CA GLY A 81 6.37 3.70 0.01
C GLY A 81 5.32 3.97 1.08
N ALA A 82 5.46 5.11 1.75
CA ALA A 82 4.39 5.63 2.60
C ALA A 82 3.31 6.28 1.73
N GLY A 83 2.07 6.03 2.07
CA GLY A 83 0.91 6.51 1.34
C GLY A 83 -0.32 6.66 2.22
N TYR A 84 -1.46 6.86 1.60
CA TYR A 84 -2.75 7.01 2.27
C TYR A 84 -3.81 6.16 1.58
N VAL A 85 -4.76 5.69 2.37
CA VAL A 85 -5.98 5.08 1.86
C VAL A 85 -6.91 6.19 1.38
N VAL A 86 -7.43 6.09 0.17
CA VAL A 86 -8.39 7.04 -0.40
C VAL A 86 -9.56 6.28 -0.99
N SER A 87 -10.76 6.88 -0.99
CA SER A 87 -11.85 6.36 -1.81
C SER A 87 -11.57 6.65 -3.29
N ALA A 88 -11.88 5.73 -4.19
CA ALA A 88 -11.67 5.88 -5.64
C ALA A 88 -12.27 7.17 -6.21
N ASP A 89 -13.44 7.55 -5.70
CA ASP A 89 -14.15 8.76 -6.10
C ASP A 89 -13.83 9.96 -5.23
N ARG A 90 -12.85 9.81 -4.33
CA ARG A 90 -12.58 10.78 -3.27
C ARG A 90 -13.84 11.06 -2.44
N TYR A 91 -14.05 12.31 -2.06
CA TYR A 91 -15.26 12.70 -1.34
C TYR A 91 -16.34 13.12 -2.33
N ILE A 92 -17.58 12.67 -2.07
CA ILE A 92 -18.76 13.16 -2.75
C ILE A 92 -19.34 14.24 -1.84
N ALA A 93 -19.22 15.48 -2.29
CA ALA A 93 -19.88 16.60 -1.64
C ALA A 93 -21.33 16.69 -2.14
N ILE A 94 -22.28 16.59 -1.23
CA ILE A 94 -23.71 16.70 -1.53
C ILE A 94 -24.17 18.10 -1.12
N GLY A 95 -24.40 18.92 -2.14
CA GLY A 95 -24.86 20.28 -1.99
C GLY A 95 -26.33 20.47 -2.37
N VAL A 96 -26.87 21.67 -2.06
CA VAL A 96 -28.24 22.04 -2.37
C VAL A 96 -28.39 22.53 -3.80
N ARG A 97 -29.54 22.22 -4.40
CA ARG A 97 -29.96 22.73 -5.72
C ARG A 97 -30.91 23.91 -5.61
N VAL A 98 -31.57 24.08 -4.45
CA VAL A 98 -32.45 25.19 -4.12
C VAL A 98 -32.07 25.79 -2.79
N ALA A 99 -32.28 27.08 -2.60
CA ALA A 99 -31.98 27.74 -1.34
C ALA A 99 -33.01 27.37 -0.28
N GLY A 100 -32.56 27.19 0.97
CA GLY A 100 -33.50 26.90 2.05
C GLY A 100 -32.81 26.77 3.40
N ARG A 101 -33.58 26.89 4.47
CA ARG A 101 -33.09 26.61 5.81
C ARG A 101 -33.07 25.11 6.03
N ILE A 102 -32.01 24.60 6.64
CA ILE A 102 -31.92 23.19 7.03
C ILE A 102 -32.90 22.94 8.17
N ASP A 103 -33.91 22.09 7.90
CA ASP A 103 -34.89 21.69 8.90
C ASP A 103 -34.37 20.56 9.78
N ARG A 104 -33.85 19.51 9.19
CA ARG A 104 -33.27 18.37 9.90
C ARG A 104 -32.35 17.52 9.00
N TYR A 105 -31.44 16.84 9.65
CA TYR A 105 -30.71 15.71 9.09
C TYR A 105 -31.46 14.40 9.39
N MET A 106 -31.46 13.47 8.45
CA MET A 106 -32.05 12.13 8.58
C MET A 106 -30.97 11.06 8.78
N VAL A 107 -29.70 11.48 8.81
CA VAL A 107 -28.51 10.64 8.96
C VAL A 107 -27.52 11.32 9.91
N GLU A 108 -26.66 10.48 10.52
CA GLU A 108 -25.55 10.92 11.35
C GLU A 108 -24.21 10.58 10.68
N GLU A 109 -23.14 11.18 11.19
CA GLU A 109 -21.77 10.85 10.75
C GLU A 109 -21.44 9.40 11.11
N GLY A 110 -20.92 8.64 10.15
CA GLY A 110 -20.66 7.21 10.27
C GLY A 110 -21.79 6.33 9.72
N ASP A 111 -22.96 6.89 9.40
CA ASP A 111 -24.09 6.10 8.89
C ASP A 111 -23.82 5.59 7.47
N HIS A 112 -24.21 4.34 7.23
CA HIS A 112 -24.23 3.72 5.90
C HIS A 112 -25.54 4.03 5.20
N VAL A 113 -25.46 4.58 3.99
CA VAL A 113 -26.61 4.97 3.18
C VAL A 113 -26.63 4.28 1.83
N GLN A 114 -27.83 4.01 1.32
CA GLN A 114 -28.05 3.48 -0.02
C GLN A 114 -28.36 4.61 -1.01
N ALA A 115 -28.24 4.32 -2.32
CA ALA A 115 -28.67 5.26 -3.35
C ALA A 115 -30.16 5.60 -3.20
N GLY A 116 -30.49 6.90 -3.17
CA GLY A 116 -31.84 7.42 -3.00
C GLY A 116 -32.28 7.67 -1.57
N ASP A 117 -31.51 7.22 -0.56
CA ASP A 117 -31.84 7.49 0.84
C ASP A 117 -31.88 9.00 1.12
N PRO A 118 -32.89 9.48 1.88
CA PRO A 118 -32.98 10.87 2.23
C PRO A 118 -31.94 11.21 3.30
N LEU A 119 -31.17 12.29 3.07
CA LEU A 119 -30.08 12.70 3.92
C LEU A 119 -30.41 13.97 4.72
N VAL A 120 -30.95 14.96 4.01
CA VAL A 120 -31.27 16.29 4.59
C VAL A 120 -32.60 16.75 4.08
N GLN A 121 -33.38 17.33 4.97
CA GLN A 121 -34.61 18.04 4.64
C GLN A 121 -34.41 19.53 4.82
N LEU A 122 -34.58 20.30 3.76
CA LEU A 122 -34.76 21.74 3.85
C LEU A 122 -36.22 22.07 4.17
N ASP A 123 -36.46 23.27 4.74
CA ASP A 123 -37.82 23.76 5.00
C ASP A 123 -38.65 23.80 3.70
N PRO A 124 -39.68 22.95 3.53
CA PRO A 124 -40.40 22.81 2.28
C PRO A 124 -41.55 23.81 2.11
N ARG A 125 -41.92 24.58 3.15
CA ARG A 125 -43.18 25.33 3.23
C ARG A 125 -43.39 26.31 2.07
N ASP A 126 -42.35 27.04 1.67
CA ASP A 126 -42.41 27.99 0.58
C ASP A 126 -42.60 27.27 -0.78
N TYR A 127 -41.87 26.16 -0.95
CA TYR A 127 -41.97 25.32 -2.16
C TYR A 127 -43.32 24.61 -2.27
N GLU A 128 -43.89 24.14 -1.17
CA GLU A 128 -45.27 23.59 -1.15
C GLU A 128 -46.30 24.67 -1.49
N ALA A 129 -46.11 25.90 -1.00
CA ALA A 129 -47.02 27.00 -1.36
C ALA A 129 -46.91 27.32 -2.87
N ALA A 130 -45.69 27.30 -3.45
CA ALA A 130 -45.48 27.47 -4.89
C ALA A 130 -46.17 26.38 -5.72
N VAL A 131 -46.11 25.12 -5.29
CA VAL A 131 -46.83 23.98 -5.93
C VAL A 131 -48.32 24.20 -5.88
N ARG A 132 -48.88 24.55 -4.70
CA ARG A 132 -50.34 24.84 -4.57
C ARG A 132 -50.78 25.98 -5.47
N HIS A 133 -49.99 27.03 -5.59
CA HIS A 133 -50.24 28.15 -6.49
C HIS A 133 -50.25 27.72 -7.96
N ALA A 134 -49.23 26.99 -8.40
CA ALA A 134 -49.13 26.48 -9.77
C ALA A 134 -50.29 25.51 -10.11
N GLU A 135 -50.72 24.68 -9.15
CA GLU A 135 -51.90 23.80 -9.32
C GLU A 135 -53.20 24.61 -9.47
N ALA A 136 -53.35 25.71 -8.77
CA ALA A 136 -54.52 26.60 -8.94
C ALA A 136 -54.50 27.24 -10.32
N ASN A 137 -53.34 27.73 -10.78
CA ASN A 137 -53.18 28.30 -12.14
C ASN A 137 -53.51 27.28 -13.22
N LEU A 138 -53.05 26.04 -13.10
CA LEU A 138 -53.37 24.98 -14.03
C LEU A 138 -54.87 24.66 -14.05
N ARG A 139 -55.55 24.61 -12.89
CA ARG A 139 -57.01 24.42 -12.85
C ARG A 139 -57.75 25.55 -13.57
N GLN A 140 -57.34 26.82 -13.38
CA GLN A 140 -57.90 27.97 -14.07
C GLN A 140 -57.70 27.88 -15.60
N ALA A 141 -56.46 27.59 -16.05
CA ALA A 141 -56.15 27.45 -17.47
C ALA A 141 -56.99 26.33 -18.12
N ARG A 142 -57.14 25.19 -17.49
CA ARG A 142 -57.97 24.08 -17.96
C ARG A 142 -59.43 24.44 -18.05
N ALA A 143 -59.98 25.18 -17.06
CA ALA A 143 -61.37 25.64 -17.10
C ALA A 143 -61.60 26.61 -18.26
N THR A 144 -60.66 27.52 -18.51
CA THR A 144 -60.70 28.45 -19.64
C THR A 144 -60.63 27.71 -20.98
N ALA A 145 -59.70 26.76 -21.13
CA ALA A 145 -59.58 25.93 -22.34
C ALA A 145 -60.84 25.15 -22.62
N ALA A 146 -61.47 24.51 -21.61
CA ALA A 146 -62.73 23.79 -21.74
C ALA A 146 -63.84 24.69 -22.18
N LEU A 147 -63.95 25.94 -21.67
CA LEU A 147 -64.92 26.92 -22.11
C LEU A 147 -64.73 27.28 -23.61
N ARG A 148 -63.46 27.59 -24.01
CA ARG A 148 -63.14 27.96 -25.40
C ARG A 148 -63.36 26.79 -26.37
N GLU A 149 -63.07 25.57 -25.98
CA GLU A 149 -63.35 24.38 -26.78
C GLU A 149 -64.90 24.16 -26.95
N THR A 150 -65.67 24.39 -25.89
CA THR A 150 -67.13 24.32 -25.98
C THR A 150 -67.68 25.40 -26.92
N GLN A 151 -67.18 26.62 -26.88
CA GLN A 151 -67.49 27.71 -27.77
C GLN A 151 -67.13 27.39 -29.22
N LEU A 152 -65.96 26.88 -29.49
CA LEU A 152 -65.55 26.41 -30.80
C LEU A 152 -66.43 25.31 -31.35
N GLY A 153 -66.77 24.30 -30.51
CA GLY A 153 -67.69 23.22 -30.88
C GLY A 153 -69.10 23.74 -31.27
N ARG A 154 -69.61 24.77 -30.57
CA ARG A 154 -70.87 25.43 -30.91
C ARG A 154 -70.72 26.23 -32.23
N ALA A 155 -69.65 27.04 -32.37
CA ALA A 155 -69.32 27.79 -33.56
C ALA A 155 -69.25 26.88 -34.82
N GLY A 156 -68.58 25.73 -34.68
CA GLY A 156 -68.46 24.74 -35.77
C GLY A 156 -69.82 24.14 -36.21
N LYS A 157 -70.77 24.02 -35.28
CA LYS A 157 -72.19 23.63 -35.64
C LYS A 157 -72.90 24.73 -36.40
N LEU A 158 -72.75 26.00 -35.96
CA LEU A 158 -73.38 27.15 -36.58
C LEU A 158 -72.77 27.51 -37.97
N ALA A 159 -71.54 27.34 -38.14
CA ALA A 159 -70.84 27.50 -39.43
C ALA A 159 -71.37 26.50 -40.49
N ARG A 160 -71.58 25.24 -40.09
CA ARG A 160 -72.14 24.24 -40.99
C ARG A 160 -73.58 24.54 -41.41
N SER A 161 -74.32 25.22 -40.55
CA SER A 161 -75.68 25.70 -40.91
C SER A 161 -75.68 27.08 -41.62
N GLY A 162 -74.55 27.67 -41.95
CA GLY A 162 -74.41 28.94 -42.65
C GLY A 162 -74.78 30.17 -41.81
N VAL A 163 -74.84 30.05 -40.47
CA VAL A 163 -75.20 31.12 -39.54
C VAL A 163 -74.07 32.07 -39.19
N ILE A 164 -72.83 31.61 -39.20
CA ILE A 164 -71.66 32.40 -38.88
C ILE A 164 -70.65 32.40 -40.05
N SER A 165 -69.82 33.42 -40.14
CA SER A 165 -68.74 33.55 -41.11
C SER A 165 -67.60 32.54 -40.86
N ARG A 166 -66.76 32.30 -41.86
CA ARG A 166 -65.52 31.55 -41.71
C ARG A 166 -64.53 32.27 -40.78
N ASP A 167 -64.46 33.58 -40.89
CA ASP A 167 -63.60 34.40 -40.05
C ASP A 167 -63.96 34.30 -38.56
N ASP A 168 -65.24 34.23 -38.23
CA ASP A 168 -65.68 34.00 -36.85
C ASP A 168 -65.31 32.59 -36.34
N LEU A 169 -65.42 31.57 -37.21
CA LEU A 169 -64.97 30.22 -36.84
C LEU A 169 -63.45 30.17 -36.61
N ASP A 170 -62.65 30.79 -37.51
CA ASP A 170 -61.25 30.81 -37.42
C ASP A 170 -60.77 31.58 -36.15
N LEU A 171 -61.47 32.68 -35.80
CA LEU A 171 -61.22 33.41 -34.55
C LEU A 171 -61.47 32.48 -33.31
N ARG A 172 -62.58 31.73 -33.29
CA ARG A 172 -62.85 30.77 -32.15
C ARG A 172 -61.81 29.63 -32.10
N ALA A 173 -61.34 29.19 -33.26
CA ALA A 173 -60.30 28.20 -33.33
C ALA A 173 -58.99 28.72 -32.75
N ALA A 174 -58.58 29.94 -33.12
CA ALA A 174 -57.38 30.60 -32.59
C ALA A 174 -57.48 30.84 -31.04
N GLU A 175 -58.68 31.29 -30.57
CA GLU A 175 -58.94 31.44 -29.12
C GLU A 175 -58.82 30.12 -28.37
N ALA A 176 -59.34 29.02 -28.94
CA ALA A 176 -59.23 27.71 -28.32
C ALA A 176 -57.77 27.19 -28.29
N GLU A 177 -57.03 27.42 -29.40
CA GLU A 177 -55.63 27.05 -29.48
C GLU A 177 -54.76 27.85 -28.50
N THR A 178 -54.99 29.16 -28.38
CA THR A 178 -54.33 30.01 -27.36
C THR A 178 -54.61 29.49 -25.93
N ALA A 179 -55.87 29.11 -25.65
CA ALA A 179 -56.25 28.58 -24.36
C ALA A 179 -55.58 27.22 -24.07
N ARG A 180 -55.40 26.36 -25.08
CA ARG A 180 -54.64 25.11 -24.94
C ARG A 180 -53.16 25.37 -24.65
N ALA A 181 -52.58 26.31 -25.37
CA ALA A 181 -51.18 26.74 -25.15
C ALA A 181 -50.98 27.22 -23.68
N ALA A 182 -51.96 27.97 -23.12
CA ALA A 182 -51.92 28.42 -21.74
C ALA A 182 -51.98 27.24 -20.74
N VAL A 183 -52.71 26.14 -21.06
CA VAL A 183 -52.68 24.91 -20.26
C VAL A 183 -51.29 24.30 -20.28
N GLY A 184 -50.65 24.20 -21.44
CA GLY A 184 -49.28 23.68 -21.56
C GLY A 184 -48.25 24.51 -20.77
N GLN A 185 -48.39 25.84 -20.77
CA GLN A 185 -47.57 26.72 -19.96
C GLN A 185 -47.78 26.46 -18.45
N ALA A 186 -49.02 26.39 -17.99
CA ALA A 186 -49.31 26.14 -16.58
C ALA A 186 -48.86 24.74 -16.11
N GLU A 187 -48.88 23.74 -16.99
CA GLU A 187 -48.34 22.40 -16.73
C GLU A 187 -46.83 22.43 -16.56
N ALA A 188 -46.10 23.19 -17.37
CA ALA A 188 -44.67 23.37 -17.25
C ALA A 188 -44.31 24.11 -15.97
N GLU A 189 -45.07 25.16 -15.58
CA GLU A 189 -44.90 25.88 -14.31
C GLU A 189 -45.10 24.96 -13.10
N LEU A 190 -46.12 24.11 -13.14
CA LEU A 190 -46.38 23.13 -12.09
C LEU A 190 -45.23 22.09 -11.99
N ALA A 191 -44.73 21.61 -13.13
CA ALA A 191 -43.61 20.68 -13.16
C ALA A 191 -42.37 21.29 -12.56
N GLN A 192 -42.07 22.56 -12.86
CA GLN A 192 -40.97 23.30 -12.28
C GLN A 192 -41.13 23.47 -10.76
N ALA A 193 -42.29 23.85 -10.27
CA ALA A 193 -42.54 24.00 -8.84
C ALA A 193 -42.39 22.67 -8.09
N ARG A 194 -42.88 21.56 -8.65
CA ARG A 194 -42.72 20.22 -8.08
C ARG A 194 -41.27 19.78 -8.02
N LEU A 195 -40.48 20.04 -9.07
CA LEU A 195 -39.07 19.73 -9.09
C LEU A 195 -38.28 20.54 -8.04
N ALA A 196 -38.66 21.82 -7.86
CA ALA A 196 -38.03 22.65 -6.80
C ALA A 196 -38.41 22.10 -5.40
N LEU A 197 -39.63 21.63 -5.19
CA LEU A 197 -40.01 20.98 -3.93
C LEU A 197 -39.27 19.65 -3.72
N GLU A 198 -39.12 18.85 -4.77
CA GLU A 198 -38.29 17.61 -4.68
C GLU A 198 -36.85 17.89 -4.23
N TYR A 199 -36.24 18.97 -4.73
CA TYR A 199 -34.90 19.39 -4.37
C TYR A 199 -34.76 19.87 -2.92
N THR A 200 -35.84 20.08 -2.16
CA THR A 200 -35.77 20.36 -0.73
C THR A 200 -35.35 19.13 0.08
N THR A 201 -35.51 17.93 -0.47
CA THR A 201 -35.01 16.69 0.14
C THR A 201 -33.76 16.25 -0.58
N LEU A 202 -32.62 16.37 0.08
CA LEU A 202 -31.34 15.90 -0.46
C LEU A 202 -31.28 14.38 -0.27
N ARG A 203 -30.88 13.69 -1.34
CA ARG A 203 -30.75 12.23 -1.34
C ARG A 203 -29.35 11.79 -1.71
N ALA A 204 -28.96 10.62 -1.20
CA ALA A 204 -27.69 9.99 -1.56
C ALA A 204 -27.67 9.63 -3.06
N PRO A 205 -26.65 10.07 -3.83
CA PRO A 205 -26.54 9.74 -5.25
C PRO A 205 -26.17 8.26 -5.47
N ARG A 206 -25.54 7.63 -4.49
CA ARG A 206 -25.14 6.22 -4.46
C ARG A 206 -24.94 5.74 -3.02
N ARG A 207 -24.65 4.45 -2.84
CA ARG A 207 -24.28 3.90 -1.52
C ARG A 207 -22.96 4.46 -1.04
N GLY A 208 -22.79 4.55 0.28
CA GLY A 208 -21.57 5.02 0.92
C GLY A 208 -21.78 5.30 2.40
N VAL A 209 -20.77 5.92 3.01
CA VAL A 209 -20.78 6.31 4.41
C VAL A 209 -20.71 7.82 4.52
N ILE A 210 -21.48 8.38 5.45
CA ILE A 210 -21.48 9.82 5.77
C ILE A 210 -20.21 10.13 6.56
N LEU A 211 -19.36 10.99 6.02
CA LEU A 211 -18.08 11.36 6.67
C LEU A 211 -18.20 12.60 7.54
N ALA A 212 -18.97 13.58 7.10
CA ALA A 212 -19.15 14.83 7.84
C ALA A 212 -20.41 15.58 7.43
N LYS A 213 -21.01 16.25 8.39
CA LYS A 213 -22.03 17.29 8.21
C LYS A 213 -21.31 18.65 8.20
N LEU A 214 -21.45 19.42 7.13
CA LEU A 214 -20.71 20.67 6.92
C LEU A 214 -21.47 21.91 7.40
N LYS A 215 -22.75 21.76 7.75
CA LYS A 215 -23.64 22.81 8.26
C LYS A 215 -24.55 22.26 9.34
N GLU A 216 -25.05 23.17 10.16
CA GLU A 216 -25.94 22.84 11.28
C GLU A 216 -27.42 23.03 10.92
N VAL A 217 -28.30 22.37 11.67
CA VAL A 217 -29.75 22.58 11.60
C VAL A 217 -30.07 24.03 11.91
N GLY A 218 -30.93 24.65 11.10
CA GLY A 218 -31.31 26.05 11.21
C GLY A 218 -30.48 27.00 10.34
N GLU A 219 -29.33 26.58 9.82
CA GLU A 219 -28.57 27.39 8.87
C GLU A 219 -29.24 27.44 7.48
N ILE A 220 -28.91 28.49 6.74
CA ILE A 220 -29.39 28.68 5.37
C ILE A 220 -28.36 28.09 4.39
N ALA A 221 -28.81 27.21 3.55
CA ALA A 221 -28.05 26.66 2.43
C ALA A 221 -28.45 27.36 1.13
N VAL A 222 -27.43 27.74 0.33
CA VAL A 222 -27.65 28.45 -0.95
C VAL A 222 -26.87 27.71 -2.05
N PRO A 223 -27.47 27.43 -3.22
CA PRO A 223 -26.78 26.83 -4.34
C PRO A 223 -25.65 27.72 -4.87
N GLY A 224 -24.53 27.10 -5.31
CA GLY A 224 -23.47 27.80 -6.03
C GLY A 224 -22.67 28.83 -5.21
N GLY A 225 -22.66 28.72 -3.88
CA GLY A 225 -21.82 29.56 -3.02
C GLY A 225 -20.33 29.40 -3.30
N PHE A 226 -19.50 30.43 -2.95
CA PHE A 226 -18.07 30.40 -3.09
C PHE A 226 -17.48 29.16 -2.38
N ALA A 227 -16.63 28.40 -3.09
CA ALA A 227 -15.80 27.33 -2.55
C ALA A 227 -16.48 26.42 -1.50
N GLY A 228 -17.52 25.67 -1.89
CA GLY A 228 -18.13 24.65 -1.03
C GLY A 228 -19.19 25.16 -0.04
N SER A 229 -19.63 26.43 -0.11
CA SER A 229 -20.64 26.97 0.81
C SER A 229 -22.05 26.37 0.60
N GLY A 230 -22.30 25.69 -0.52
CA GLY A 230 -23.53 24.95 -0.81
C GLY A 230 -23.52 23.50 -0.38
N ASP A 231 -22.37 22.96 0.01
CA ASP A 231 -22.23 21.57 0.41
C ASP A 231 -22.73 21.37 1.85
N LEU A 232 -23.55 20.36 2.07
CA LEU A 232 -24.10 20.04 3.39
C LEU A 232 -23.53 18.75 3.97
N ILE A 233 -23.25 17.79 3.12
CA ILE A 233 -22.77 16.47 3.53
C ILE A 233 -21.57 16.08 2.67
N ARG A 234 -20.58 15.47 3.31
CA ARG A 234 -19.50 14.79 2.66
C ARG A 234 -19.66 13.29 2.89
N MET A 235 -19.68 12.52 1.81
CA MET A 235 -19.75 11.06 1.87
C MET A 235 -18.65 10.41 1.04
N ALA A 236 -18.30 9.16 1.36
CA ALA A 236 -17.38 8.34 0.59
C ALA A 236 -17.95 6.95 0.34
N ASN A 237 -17.55 6.35 -0.77
CA ASN A 237 -17.79 4.94 -1.02
C ASN A 237 -16.62 4.13 -0.43
N LEU A 238 -16.91 3.27 0.54
CA LEU A 238 -15.90 2.42 1.18
C LEU A 238 -15.68 1.08 0.47
N ASP A 239 -16.49 0.74 -0.53
CA ASP A 239 -16.31 -0.52 -1.29
C ASP A 239 -15.16 -0.44 -2.30
N ASP A 240 -14.80 0.77 -2.72
CA ASP A 240 -13.70 1.02 -3.67
C ASP A 240 -12.64 1.89 -3.01
N LEU A 241 -11.86 1.26 -2.10
CA LEU A 241 -10.73 1.90 -1.45
C LEU A 241 -9.46 1.66 -2.24
N ARG A 242 -8.64 2.68 -2.33
CA ARG A 242 -7.35 2.66 -3.00
C ARG A 242 -6.25 3.13 -2.08
N GLY A 243 -5.08 2.52 -2.23
CA GLY A 243 -3.87 3.07 -1.65
C GLY A 243 -3.25 4.08 -2.62
N GLN A 244 -3.00 5.30 -2.18
CA GLN A 244 -2.28 6.32 -2.93
C GLN A 244 -0.88 6.45 -2.36
N VAL A 245 0.15 6.31 -3.18
CA VAL A 245 1.55 6.40 -2.80
C VAL A 245 2.32 7.28 -3.76
N ASP A 246 3.26 8.04 -3.24
CA ASP A 246 4.18 8.87 -4.03
C ASP A 246 5.48 8.07 -4.28
N VAL A 247 5.75 7.73 -5.54
CA VAL A 247 6.93 6.98 -5.99
C VAL A 247 7.94 7.94 -6.60
N THR A 248 9.22 7.80 -6.26
CA THR A 248 10.28 8.64 -6.84
C THR A 248 10.47 8.35 -8.32
N GLU A 249 10.87 9.36 -9.09
CA GLU A 249 11.08 9.23 -10.54
C GLU A 249 12.11 8.13 -10.89
N SER A 250 13.15 7.98 -10.06
CA SER A 250 14.19 6.94 -10.24
C SER A 250 13.67 5.50 -10.09
N GLU A 251 12.58 5.31 -9.33
CA GLU A 251 12.00 4.00 -9.06
C GLU A 251 10.78 3.69 -9.92
N LEU A 252 10.30 4.69 -10.68
CA LEU A 252 9.11 4.56 -11.52
C LEU A 252 9.20 3.42 -12.53
N ALA A 253 10.42 3.12 -13.02
CA ALA A 253 10.66 2.02 -13.95
C ALA A 253 10.33 0.64 -13.36
N LYS A 254 10.30 0.51 -12.03
CA LYS A 254 9.95 -0.73 -11.32
C LYS A 254 8.44 -0.92 -11.13
N VAL A 255 7.63 0.12 -11.37
CA VAL A 255 6.18 0.08 -11.13
C VAL A 255 5.42 -0.04 -12.44
N HIS A 256 4.65 -1.12 -12.59
CA HIS A 256 3.91 -1.44 -13.81
C HIS A 256 2.39 -1.49 -13.55
N MET A 257 1.60 -1.20 -14.58
CA MET A 257 0.14 -1.33 -14.50
C MET A 257 -0.24 -2.80 -14.28
N GLY A 258 -1.20 -3.04 -13.38
CA GLY A 258 -1.64 -4.39 -13.00
C GLY A 258 -0.70 -5.13 -12.06
N GLN A 259 0.44 -4.53 -11.67
CA GLN A 259 1.39 -5.10 -10.73
C GLN A 259 0.73 -5.33 -9.38
N ARG A 260 1.04 -6.46 -8.74
CA ARG A 260 0.59 -6.77 -7.39
C ARG A 260 1.25 -5.83 -6.37
N ALA A 261 0.50 -5.48 -5.36
CA ALA A 261 0.98 -4.71 -4.22
C ALA A 261 0.31 -5.21 -2.94
N GLU A 262 0.86 -4.82 -1.82
CA GLU A 262 0.32 -5.05 -0.49
C GLU A 262 0.17 -3.70 0.20
N ALA A 263 -0.99 -3.46 0.80
CA ALA A 263 -1.24 -2.28 1.61
C ALA A 263 -1.39 -2.68 3.07
N VAL A 264 -0.63 -2.02 3.95
CA VAL A 264 -0.65 -2.25 5.40
C VAL A 264 -0.94 -0.92 6.08
N PRO A 265 -2.13 -0.75 6.69
CA PRO A 265 -2.45 0.47 7.43
C PRO A 265 -1.55 0.61 8.65
N ASP A 266 -1.06 1.82 8.93
CA ASP A 266 -0.19 2.05 10.10
C ASP A 266 -0.94 1.84 11.43
N ALA A 267 -2.28 2.05 11.43
CA ALA A 267 -3.12 1.77 12.59
C ALA A 267 -3.29 0.28 12.91
N TYR A 268 -3.14 -0.59 11.91
CA TYR A 268 -3.32 -2.04 12.03
C TYR A 268 -2.19 -2.78 11.31
N PRO A 269 -0.96 -2.80 11.86
CA PRO A 269 0.22 -3.34 11.19
C PRO A 269 0.17 -4.87 10.95
N ASP A 270 -0.70 -5.57 11.67
CA ASP A 270 -0.92 -7.01 11.51
C ASP A 270 -1.88 -7.35 10.36
N ARG A 271 -2.57 -6.36 9.80
CA ARG A 271 -3.51 -6.54 8.69
C ARG A 271 -2.85 -6.19 7.37
N ARG A 272 -2.88 -7.14 6.45
CA ARG A 272 -2.28 -7.02 5.12
C ARG A 272 -3.38 -7.15 4.07
N TYR A 273 -3.53 -6.14 3.25
CA TYR A 273 -4.52 -6.10 2.17
C TYR A 273 -3.83 -6.29 0.84
N ARG A 274 -4.35 -7.24 0.06
CA ARG A 274 -3.91 -7.40 -1.33
C ARG A 274 -4.34 -6.18 -2.13
N ALA A 275 -3.44 -5.72 -2.97
CA ALA A 275 -3.70 -4.59 -3.83
C ALA A 275 -3.09 -4.78 -5.22
N ARG A 276 -3.54 -3.96 -6.17
CA ARG A 276 -3.05 -3.99 -7.55
C ARG A 276 -2.91 -2.58 -8.10
N VAL A 277 -1.85 -2.30 -8.81
CA VAL A 277 -1.64 -1.00 -9.48
C VAL A 277 -2.70 -0.78 -10.54
N VAL A 278 -3.54 0.24 -10.34
CA VAL A 278 -4.64 0.58 -11.27
C VAL A 278 -4.42 1.89 -11.99
N LYS A 279 -3.59 2.77 -11.43
CA LYS A 279 -3.37 4.08 -12.04
C LYS A 279 -1.99 4.66 -11.70
N ARG A 280 -1.36 5.22 -12.71
CA ARG A 280 -0.18 6.09 -12.56
C ARG A 280 -0.57 7.47 -13.08
N TYR A 281 -0.41 8.49 -12.27
CA TYR A 281 -0.73 9.86 -12.70
C TYR A 281 0.39 10.38 -13.61
N PRO A 282 0.08 10.96 -14.75
CA PRO A 282 1.10 11.42 -15.71
C PRO A 282 1.77 12.75 -15.31
N GLN A 283 1.53 13.22 -14.10
CA GLN A 283 2.06 14.48 -13.58
C GLN A 283 3.04 14.23 -12.46
N VAL A 284 4.27 14.67 -12.63
CA VAL A 284 5.32 14.62 -11.60
C VAL A 284 5.20 15.85 -10.69
N ASP A 285 5.26 15.65 -9.40
CA ASP A 285 5.45 16.72 -8.42
C ASP A 285 6.92 17.14 -8.47
N ARG A 286 7.17 18.33 -9.07
CA ARG A 286 8.54 18.85 -9.25
C ARG A 286 9.24 19.21 -7.95
N GLN A 287 8.50 19.49 -6.87
CA GLN A 287 9.09 19.84 -5.59
C GLN A 287 9.61 18.59 -4.86
N LYS A 288 8.88 17.48 -5.00
CA LYS A 288 9.22 16.20 -4.36
C LYS A 288 9.99 15.25 -5.29
N GLY A 289 9.98 15.45 -6.60
CA GLY A 289 10.52 14.51 -7.58
C GLY A 289 9.78 13.18 -7.58
N THR A 290 8.48 13.19 -7.28
CA THR A 290 7.66 11.98 -7.14
C THR A 290 6.50 11.97 -8.12
N LEU A 291 6.06 10.77 -8.46
CA LEU A 291 4.85 10.50 -9.23
C LEU A 291 3.86 9.77 -8.35
N ARG A 292 2.60 10.17 -8.44
CA ARG A 292 1.51 9.51 -7.71
C ARG A 292 1.08 8.24 -8.40
N VAL A 293 0.98 7.16 -7.61
CA VAL A 293 0.48 5.85 -8.03
C VAL A 293 -0.70 5.47 -7.15
N GLU A 294 -1.75 4.93 -7.76
CA GLU A 294 -2.87 4.35 -7.03
C GLU A 294 -2.89 2.83 -7.21
N VAL A 295 -3.07 2.15 -6.09
CA VAL A 295 -3.29 0.72 -6.03
C VAL A 295 -4.71 0.45 -5.54
N GLN A 296 -5.46 -0.38 -6.25
CA GLN A 296 -6.78 -0.85 -5.85
C GLN A 296 -6.61 -1.85 -4.72
N ILE A 297 -7.26 -1.63 -3.57
CA ILE A 297 -7.30 -2.59 -2.47
C ILE A 297 -8.37 -3.63 -2.80
N GLU A 298 -7.98 -4.90 -2.79
CA GLU A 298 -8.89 -6.02 -2.98
C GLU A 298 -9.52 -6.36 -1.62
N GLU A 299 -10.84 -6.54 -1.60
CA GLU A 299 -11.60 -6.93 -0.38
C GLU A 299 -11.36 -6.00 0.83
N PRO A 300 -11.68 -4.69 0.72
CA PRO A 300 -11.62 -3.78 1.85
C PRO A 300 -12.61 -4.21 2.94
N ASP A 301 -12.24 -4.01 4.21
CA ASP A 301 -13.06 -4.31 5.38
C ASP A 301 -13.31 -3.05 6.23
N ASP A 302 -14.08 -3.20 7.32
CA ASP A 302 -14.47 -2.11 8.20
C ASP A 302 -13.31 -1.47 9.00
N PHE A 303 -12.08 -2.01 8.87
CA PHE A 303 -10.90 -1.45 9.51
C PHE A 303 -10.15 -0.46 8.61
N LEU A 304 -10.55 -0.35 7.34
CA LEU A 304 -9.97 0.59 6.40
C LEU A 304 -10.85 1.83 6.25
N TRP A 305 -10.30 2.97 6.60
CA TRP A 305 -10.97 4.25 6.45
C TRP A 305 -10.19 5.17 5.48
N PRO A 306 -10.88 6.02 4.72
CA PRO A 306 -10.22 7.08 3.96
C PRO A 306 -9.33 7.94 4.86
N ASP A 307 -8.23 8.45 4.28
CA ASP A 307 -7.19 9.25 4.92
C ASP A 307 -6.32 8.53 5.96
N MET A 308 -6.51 7.23 6.19
CA MET A 308 -5.56 6.45 6.96
C MET A 308 -4.21 6.37 6.26
N SER A 309 -3.13 6.60 7.04
CA SER A 309 -1.77 6.31 6.57
C SER A 309 -1.59 4.81 6.37
N ALA A 310 -0.94 4.44 5.27
CA ALA A 310 -0.67 3.05 4.95
C ALA A 310 0.68 2.91 4.27
N ARG A 311 1.38 1.83 4.55
CA ARG A 311 2.56 1.42 3.79
C ARG A 311 2.12 0.59 2.60
N ILE A 312 2.55 0.98 1.40
CA ILE A 312 2.26 0.27 0.16
C ILE A 312 3.55 -0.36 -0.34
N THR A 313 3.55 -1.67 -0.47
CA THR A 313 4.69 -2.47 -0.94
C THR A 313 4.34 -3.06 -2.30
N PHE A 314 5.14 -2.74 -3.31
CA PHE A 314 5.00 -3.30 -4.65
C PHE A 314 5.71 -4.64 -4.70
N LEU A 315 5.03 -5.63 -5.26
CA LEU A 315 5.46 -7.02 -5.31
C LEU A 315 5.78 -7.42 -6.75
N GLU A 316 6.85 -8.16 -6.92
CA GLU A 316 7.19 -8.81 -8.19
C GLU A 316 7.04 -10.31 -8.07
N PRO A 317 6.28 -10.97 -8.97
CA PRO A 317 6.15 -12.41 -8.93
C PRO A 317 7.50 -13.07 -9.21
N LEU A 318 7.85 -14.06 -8.42
CA LEU A 318 9.00 -14.93 -8.70
C LEU A 318 8.63 -15.85 -9.85
N GLU A 319 9.24 -15.63 -11.01
CA GLU A 319 9.17 -16.57 -12.13
C GLU A 319 9.93 -17.85 -11.74
N GLY A 320 9.23 -18.88 -11.39
CA GLY A 320 9.79 -20.20 -11.09
C GLY A 320 8.73 -21.25 -11.29
N SER A 321 9.13 -22.34 -11.96
CA SER A 321 8.31 -23.52 -12.23
C SER A 321 7.43 -23.89 -11.05
N ALA A 322 6.18 -24.14 -11.29
CA ALA A 322 5.20 -24.61 -10.34
C ALA A 322 5.82 -25.61 -9.34
N GLY A 323 5.98 -25.17 -8.06
CA GLY A 323 6.30 -26.07 -6.97
C GLY A 323 7.58 -25.81 -6.15
N ARG A 324 8.49 -24.90 -6.53
CA ARG A 324 9.62 -24.49 -5.68
C ARG A 324 9.84 -23.00 -5.77
N ALA A 325 9.34 -22.28 -4.78
CA ALA A 325 9.77 -20.91 -4.54
C ALA A 325 11.30 -20.91 -4.38
N GLY A 326 12.04 -20.21 -5.25
CA GLY A 326 13.49 -20.09 -5.10
C GLY A 326 13.82 -19.42 -3.76
N VAL A 327 14.98 -19.73 -3.22
CA VAL A 327 15.47 -19.15 -1.97
C VAL A 327 16.11 -17.78 -2.26
N LEU A 328 15.83 -16.77 -1.48
CA LEU A 328 16.47 -15.47 -1.58
C LEU A 328 17.69 -15.43 -0.66
N VAL A 329 18.82 -15.01 -1.20
CA VAL A 329 20.06 -14.82 -0.45
C VAL A 329 20.59 -13.40 -0.70
N PRO A 330 21.21 -12.75 0.28
CA PRO A 330 21.90 -11.48 0.06
C PRO A 330 22.94 -11.62 -1.05
N ARG A 331 23.03 -10.65 -1.95
CA ARG A 331 24.02 -10.64 -3.02
C ARG A 331 25.46 -10.82 -2.50
N ALA A 332 25.74 -10.27 -1.32
CA ALA A 332 27.04 -10.40 -0.62
C ALA A 332 27.39 -11.85 -0.21
N ALA A 333 26.43 -12.79 -0.24
CA ALA A 333 26.67 -14.20 0.04
C ALA A 333 27.04 -15.00 -1.21
N VAL A 334 26.73 -14.49 -2.41
CA VAL A 334 26.97 -15.15 -3.69
C VAL A 334 28.41 -14.88 -4.15
N ARG A 335 29.14 -15.94 -4.47
CA ARG A 335 30.53 -15.88 -4.90
C ARG A 335 30.73 -16.63 -6.22
N GLY A 336 31.77 -16.24 -6.96
CA GLY A 336 32.07 -16.82 -8.27
C GLY A 336 31.45 -16.06 -9.43
N GLU A 337 31.71 -16.52 -10.65
CA GLU A 337 31.17 -15.95 -11.87
C GLU A 337 29.80 -16.56 -12.23
N PRO A 338 28.97 -15.89 -13.05
CA PRO A 338 27.75 -16.46 -13.57
C PRO A 338 28.02 -17.82 -14.24
N GLY A 339 27.34 -18.87 -13.76
CA GLY A 339 27.51 -20.25 -14.21
C GLY A 339 28.44 -21.12 -13.33
N ALA A 340 29.24 -20.49 -12.43
CA ALA A 340 30.03 -21.18 -11.41
C ALA A 340 29.81 -20.57 -10.02
N ALA A 341 28.62 -20.02 -9.78
CA ALA A 341 28.26 -19.38 -8.53
C ALA A 341 28.18 -20.40 -7.38
N PHE A 342 28.61 -19.98 -6.19
CA PHE A 342 28.52 -20.77 -4.98
C PHE A 342 28.29 -19.89 -3.76
N ALA A 343 27.80 -20.47 -2.67
CA ALA A 343 27.80 -19.85 -1.35
C ALA A 343 28.47 -20.75 -0.32
N TRP A 344 28.94 -20.12 0.77
CA TRP A 344 29.35 -20.82 1.96
C TRP A 344 28.16 -20.90 2.92
N VAL A 345 27.77 -22.12 3.27
CA VAL A 345 26.71 -22.39 4.24
C VAL A 345 27.33 -22.86 5.55
N VAL A 346 26.87 -22.34 6.66
CA VAL A 346 27.30 -22.80 7.98
C VAL A 346 26.35 -23.92 8.42
N ALA A 347 26.85 -25.15 8.44
CA ALA A 347 26.15 -26.31 8.96
C ALA A 347 26.98 -26.93 10.09
N GLU A 348 26.36 -27.16 11.25
CA GLU A 348 27.03 -27.74 12.43
C GLU A 348 28.36 -27.08 12.82
N GLY A 349 28.43 -25.73 12.68
CA GLY A 349 29.65 -24.96 13.00
C GLY A 349 30.79 -25.12 11.97
N ARG A 350 30.51 -25.63 10.78
CA ARG A 350 31.47 -25.80 9.67
C ARG A 350 30.99 -25.11 8.40
N ALA A 351 31.94 -24.52 7.66
CA ALA A 351 31.66 -23.94 6.37
C ALA A 351 31.55 -25.03 5.30
N ARG A 352 30.46 -25.07 4.57
CA ARG A 352 30.19 -25.96 3.46
C ARG A 352 30.05 -25.18 2.16
N ARG A 353 30.78 -25.55 1.13
CA ARG A 353 30.65 -24.92 -0.18
C ARG A 353 29.50 -25.55 -0.94
N ILE A 354 28.50 -24.76 -1.30
CA ILE A 354 27.35 -25.22 -2.07
C ILE A 354 27.29 -24.47 -3.40
N ALA A 355 27.23 -25.20 -4.51
CA ALA A 355 27.04 -24.63 -5.83
C ALA A 355 25.60 -24.12 -5.96
N LEU A 356 25.45 -22.93 -6.53
CA LEU A 356 24.17 -22.26 -6.67
C LEU A 356 23.77 -22.14 -8.15
N ALA A 357 22.52 -22.45 -8.46
CA ALA A 357 21.90 -22.00 -9.69
C ALA A 357 21.20 -20.66 -9.38
N LEU A 358 21.69 -19.59 -10.00
CA LEU A 358 21.13 -18.25 -9.80
C LEU A 358 19.93 -18.05 -10.71
N GLY A 359 18.91 -17.40 -10.19
CA GLY A 359 17.77 -16.90 -10.92
C GLY A 359 17.87 -15.37 -11.11
N ARG A 360 16.79 -14.67 -10.79
CA ARG A 360 16.67 -13.22 -10.95
C ARG A 360 17.46 -12.46 -9.89
N ASP A 361 18.01 -11.32 -10.29
CA ASP A 361 18.75 -10.38 -9.42
C ASP A 361 17.80 -9.23 -9.03
N PHE A 362 17.62 -9.03 -7.72
CA PHE A 362 16.78 -7.97 -7.13
C PHE A 362 17.61 -6.85 -6.50
N GLY A 363 18.88 -6.73 -6.86
CA GLY A 363 19.80 -5.72 -6.34
C GLY A 363 20.53 -6.19 -5.09
N ASP A 364 19.96 -6.02 -3.92
CA ASP A 364 20.56 -6.46 -2.66
C ASP A 364 20.39 -7.96 -2.38
N GLN A 365 19.46 -8.60 -3.08
CA GLN A 365 19.16 -10.04 -2.98
C GLN A 365 19.19 -10.72 -4.35
N VAL A 366 19.57 -11.99 -4.35
CA VAL A 366 19.60 -12.83 -5.55
C VAL A 366 18.76 -14.08 -5.31
N GLN A 367 17.91 -14.40 -6.26
CA GLN A 367 17.16 -15.65 -6.25
C GLN A 367 18.10 -16.82 -6.54
N VAL A 368 18.02 -17.87 -5.71
CA VAL A 368 18.68 -19.16 -5.91
C VAL A 368 17.62 -20.18 -6.26
N THR A 369 17.67 -20.69 -7.48
CA THR A 369 16.71 -21.68 -8.01
C THR A 369 17.07 -23.12 -7.65
N ALA A 370 18.34 -23.40 -7.36
CA ALA A 370 18.82 -24.70 -6.88
C ALA A 370 20.09 -24.52 -6.05
N GLY A 371 20.28 -25.40 -5.07
CA GLY A 371 21.44 -25.44 -4.18
C GLY A 371 21.11 -25.19 -2.71
N LEU A 372 20.06 -24.40 -2.40
CA LEU A 372 19.61 -24.12 -1.03
C LEU A 372 18.15 -24.57 -0.87
N ALA A 373 17.79 -24.96 0.34
CA ALA A 373 16.43 -25.36 0.69
C ALA A 373 15.64 -24.28 1.44
N GLY A 374 16.35 -23.24 1.95
CA GLY A 374 15.80 -22.16 2.74
C GLY A 374 15.96 -22.38 4.26
N GLY A 375 16.25 -21.28 4.96
CA GLY A 375 16.56 -21.32 6.40
C GLY A 375 18.03 -21.59 6.73
N GLU A 376 18.87 -21.87 5.71
CA GLU A 376 20.30 -22.05 5.95
C GLU A 376 21.01 -20.75 6.24
N ALA A 377 22.01 -20.80 7.14
CA ALA A 377 22.89 -19.69 7.42
C ALA A 377 23.97 -19.57 6.35
N VAL A 378 23.89 -18.55 5.49
CA VAL A 378 24.85 -18.26 4.44
C VAL A 378 25.85 -17.21 4.90
N VAL A 379 27.14 -17.40 4.58
CA VAL A 379 28.21 -16.47 4.95
C VAL A 379 28.13 -15.23 4.06
N VAL A 380 28.07 -14.06 4.67
CA VAL A 380 28.04 -12.76 4.00
C VAL A 380 29.35 -11.98 4.23
N GLY A 381 29.55 -10.89 3.50
CA GLY A 381 30.72 -10.02 3.64
C GLY A 381 31.98 -10.60 2.98
N ASP A 382 33.15 -10.25 3.48
CA ASP A 382 34.44 -10.70 2.96
C ASP A 382 35.17 -11.57 4.00
N PRO A 383 34.79 -12.87 4.14
CA PRO A 383 35.42 -13.76 5.10
C PRO A 383 36.86 -14.10 4.65
N PRO A 384 37.73 -14.49 5.60
CA PRO A 384 39.04 -15.02 5.26
C PRO A 384 38.85 -16.26 4.35
N PRO A 385 39.87 -16.66 3.57
CA PRO A 385 39.81 -17.80 2.69
C PRO A 385 39.31 -19.05 3.42
N LEU A 386 38.09 -19.47 3.12
CA LEU A 386 37.43 -20.65 3.72
C LEU A 386 37.74 -21.89 2.89
N ARG A 387 37.84 -23.03 3.58
CA ARG A 387 37.90 -24.36 2.97
C ARG A 387 36.66 -25.16 3.33
N ASP A 388 36.28 -26.06 2.45
CA ASP A 388 35.16 -26.95 2.72
C ASP A 388 35.40 -27.81 3.98
N GLY A 389 34.43 -27.84 4.90
CA GLY A 389 34.54 -28.51 6.20
C GLY A 389 35.29 -27.71 7.28
N GLN A 390 35.78 -26.51 7.02
CA GLN A 390 36.50 -25.70 8.00
C GLN A 390 35.59 -25.25 9.16
N PRO A 391 36.04 -25.38 10.43
CA PRO A 391 35.28 -24.88 11.56
C PRO A 391 35.18 -23.34 11.51
N VAL A 392 33.97 -22.81 11.71
CA VAL A 392 33.67 -21.37 11.72
C VAL A 392 32.90 -20.99 12.97
N THR A 393 33.09 -19.76 13.42
CA THR A 393 32.34 -19.16 14.52
C THR A 393 31.51 -18.03 13.96
N VAL A 394 30.20 -18.04 14.20
CA VAL A 394 29.31 -16.98 13.77
C VAL A 394 29.54 -15.74 14.63
N ALA A 395 29.99 -14.66 14.02
CA ALA A 395 30.25 -13.38 14.68
C ALA A 395 29.10 -12.40 14.37
N GLY A 396 27.89 -12.68 14.89
CA GLY A 396 26.71 -11.84 14.68
C GLY A 396 25.85 -12.30 13.50
N ALA A 397 24.53 -12.48 13.78
CA ALA A 397 23.51 -12.57 12.74
C ALA A 397 22.92 -11.17 12.51
N ARG A 398 22.90 -10.68 11.29
CA ARG A 398 22.12 -9.51 10.85
C ARG A 398 20.87 -9.95 10.16
#